data_a11264eed9b546436c1a29f252ad06e5
#
_entry.id   a11264eed9b546436c1a29f252ad06e5
#
_cell.length_a   1.000
_cell.length_b   1.000
_cell.length_c   1.000
_cell.angle_alpha   90.00
_cell.angle_beta   90.00
_cell.angle_gamma   90.00
#
_symmetry.space_group_name_H-M   'P 1'
#
loop_
_entity.id
_entity.type
_entity.pdbx_description
1 polymer ?
#
loop_
_entity_poly.entity_id
_entity_poly.type
_entity_poly.pdbx_seq_one_letter_code
_entity_poly.pdbx_strand_id
1 'polypeptide(L)'
;AGYAAGIVRPSFGSTSVDYDFKPFGNLRLIHITDTHAQLDPMYFREPNFNLGVGSNRNMPPHIIGKKLLDYYSIDSTLLKHAYTHLEFNKHARKYGKFGGYTHLKTLIDLLKSQVNNNALLLDGGDTWQGSGLSYLENGRDMVEASNLLGVDVMTGHWEFTFGEKIFLDNLKIFNGDFVAQNISLTEEALFEGLEPIDEDNHFQNPYIIKIINGSRVAVIGQSFPYT
;
A
#
# COMPACT_ATOMS: atom_id res chain seq x y z
N ALA A 1 -20.82 19.62 -12.78
CA ALA A 1 -19.58 20.38 -12.68
C ALA A 1 -18.94 20.04 -11.33
N GLY A 2 -18.06 19.01 -11.36
CA GLY A 2 -17.39 18.51 -10.18
C GLY A 2 -16.25 19.42 -9.78
N TYR A 3 -16.18 19.80 -8.54
CA TYR A 3 -15.03 20.45 -7.96
C TYR A 3 -13.97 19.39 -7.62
N ALA A 4 -13.14 19.07 -8.58
CA ALA A 4 -11.83 18.46 -8.32
C ALA A 4 -10.86 19.60 -7.96
N ALA A 5 -11.09 20.31 -6.87
CA ALA A 5 -10.11 21.17 -6.29
C ALA A 5 -9.30 20.37 -5.27
N GLY A 6 -8.53 19.41 -5.76
CA GLY A 6 -7.37 18.93 -5.07
C GLY A 6 -6.39 20.09 -4.94
N ILE A 7 -6.55 20.92 -3.93
CA ILE A 7 -5.54 21.90 -3.60
C ILE A 7 -4.36 21.11 -3.05
N VAL A 8 -3.45 20.75 -3.93
CA VAL A 8 -2.08 20.49 -3.55
C VAL A 8 -1.56 21.83 -3.06
N ARG A 9 -1.72 22.10 -1.77
CA ARG A 9 -0.97 23.19 -1.16
C ARG A 9 0.48 22.74 -1.20
N PRO A 10 1.37 23.50 -1.86
CA PRO A 10 2.77 23.24 -1.68
C PRO A 10 3.03 23.30 -0.18
N SER A 11 3.49 22.21 0.40
CA SER A 11 3.92 22.20 1.78
C SER A 11 5.00 23.25 1.93
N PHE A 12 4.96 23.99 3.02
CA PHE A 12 5.95 25.01 3.31
C PHE A 12 7.31 24.36 3.55
N GLY A 13 8.20 24.47 2.59
CA GLY A 13 9.50 23.87 2.55
C GLY A 13 9.69 23.24 1.18
N SER A 14 10.79 23.48 0.51
CA SER A 14 11.07 23.04 -0.86
C SER A 14 10.96 21.52 -1.00
N THR A 15 9.77 21.03 -1.23
CA THR A 15 9.46 19.61 -1.33
C THR A 15 10.00 18.94 -2.58
N SER A 16 10.43 19.71 -3.56
CA SER A 16 11.08 19.18 -4.76
C SER A 16 12.46 18.56 -4.46
N VAL A 17 13.11 18.95 -3.36
CA VAL A 17 14.44 18.47 -3.01
C VAL A 17 14.38 17.10 -2.33
N ASP A 18 13.33 16.81 -1.57
CA ASP A 18 13.23 15.58 -0.78
C ASP A 18 13.03 14.32 -1.65
N TYR A 19 12.53 14.51 -2.89
CA TYR A 19 12.29 13.43 -3.85
C TYR A 19 13.15 13.55 -5.12
N ASP A 20 14.14 14.44 -5.11
CA ASP A 20 15.12 14.56 -6.20
C ASP A 20 16.29 13.59 -5.98
N PHE A 21 16.00 12.31 -6.20
CA PHE A 21 17.01 11.27 -6.14
C PHE A 21 17.82 11.28 -7.45
N LYS A 22 19.11 11.56 -7.36
CA LYS A 22 19.99 11.41 -8.52
C LYS A 22 19.91 9.97 -9.02
N PRO A 23 19.49 9.75 -10.26
CA PRO A 23 19.43 8.39 -10.80
C PRO A 23 20.85 7.80 -10.85
N PHE A 24 20.97 6.58 -10.36
CA PHE A 24 22.15 5.76 -10.58
C PHE A 24 21.69 4.40 -11.10
N GLY A 25 22.49 3.77 -11.96
CA GLY A 25 22.05 2.58 -12.66
C GLY A 25 21.20 2.90 -13.90
N ASN A 26 20.62 1.88 -14.48
CA ASN A 26 19.94 1.93 -15.78
C ASN A 26 18.41 1.76 -15.70
N LEU A 27 17.87 1.48 -14.52
CA LEU A 27 16.43 1.36 -14.26
C LEU A 27 16.09 1.78 -12.82
N ARG A 28 14.82 2.02 -12.54
CA ARG A 28 14.30 2.29 -11.20
C ARG A 28 13.24 1.28 -10.83
N LEU A 29 13.33 0.74 -9.62
CA LEU A 29 12.25 -0.03 -8.98
C LEU A 29 11.57 0.87 -7.95
N ILE A 30 10.26 1.01 -8.08
CA ILE A 30 9.39 1.70 -7.12
C ILE A 30 8.57 0.59 -6.47
N HIS A 31 8.59 0.53 -5.15
CA HIS A 31 7.86 -0.48 -4.41
C HIS A 31 6.88 0.16 -3.45
N ILE A 32 5.63 -0.29 -3.50
CA ILE A 32 4.58 0.01 -2.54
C ILE A 32 4.09 -1.30 -1.92
N THR A 33 3.49 -1.22 -0.75
CA THR A 33 2.88 -2.35 -0.06
C THR A 33 1.95 -1.83 1.02
N ASP A 34 1.00 -2.65 1.47
CA ASP A 34 0.15 -2.40 2.63
C ASP A 34 -0.57 -1.03 2.58
N THR A 35 -1.11 -0.69 1.42
CA THR A 35 -1.85 0.57 1.27
C THR A 35 -3.24 0.52 1.90
N HIS A 36 -3.72 -0.67 2.28
CA HIS A 36 -4.94 -0.94 3.03
C HIS A 36 -6.18 -0.25 2.45
N ALA A 37 -6.29 -0.27 1.12
CA ALA A 37 -7.37 0.36 0.38
C ALA A 37 -7.62 1.83 0.75
N GLN A 38 -6.56 2.57 1.10
CA GLN A 38 -6.64 3.97 1.44
C GLN A 38 -6.66 4.84 0.16
N LEU A 39 -7.83 4.94 -0.47
CA LEU A 39 -8.02 5.71 -1.70
C LEU A 39 -7.86 7.21 -1.45
N ASP A 40 -8.52 7.73 -0.40
CA ASP A 40 -8.53 9.14 -0.05
C ASP A 40 -7.48 9.49 1.02
N PRO A 41 -6.90 10.70 0.96
CA PRO A 41 -6.01 11.16 2.00
C PRO A 41 -6.76 11.42 3.31
N MET A 42 -6.13 11.06 4.43
CA MET A 42 -6.69 11.15 5.77
C MET A 42 -5.87 12.08 6.66
N TYR A 43 -6.50 12.60 7.72
CA TYR A 43 -5.75 13.29 8.76
C TYR A 43 -4.91 12.29 9.55
N PHE A 44 -3.66 12.66 9.78
CA PHE A 44 -2.77 11.86 10.58
C PHE A 44 -3.22 11.86 12.04
N ARG A 45 -3.29 10.69 12.65
CA ARG A 45 -3.75 10.44 14.01
C ARG A 45 -5.23 10.67 14.27
N GLU A 46 -5.91 9.57 14.41
CA GLU A 46 -7.21 9.49 15.07
C GLU A 46 -7.03 9.35 16.60
N PRO A 47 -8.10 9.62 17.40
CA PRO A 47 -8.07 9.35 18.82
C PRO A 47 -7.76 7.89 19.12
N ASN A 48 -6.73 7.63 19.91
CA ASN A 48 -6.32 6.30 20.31
C ASN A 48 -7.13 5.81 21.51
N PHE A 49 -7.29 4.49 21.61
CA PHE A 49 -7.89 3.84 22.76
C PHE A 49 -6.83 3.09 23.58
N ASN A 50 -6.93 3.18 24.90
CA ASN A 50 -6.12 2.36 25.79
C ASN A 50 -6.76 0.98 25.93
N LEU A 51 -6.17 -0.01 25.26
CA LEU A 51 -6.67 -1.39 25.25
C LEU A 51 -6.15 -2.23 26.43
N GLY A 52 -5.24 -1.69 27.24
CA GLY A 52 -4.69 -2.39 28.40
C GLY A 52 -5.71 -2.55 29.52
N VAL A 53 -5.76 -3.74 30.10
CA VAL A 53 -6.62 -4.08 31.24
C VAL A 53 -5.77 -4.42 32.48
N GLY A 54 -6.34 -4.22 33.67
CA GLY A 54 -5.64 -4.52 34.92
C GLY A 54 -4.29 -3.77 35.06
N SER A 55 -3.24 -4.49 35.36
CA SER A 55 -1.88 -3.96 35.50
C SER A 55 -1.27 -3.43 34.22
N ASN A 56 -1.79 -3.85 33.04
CA ASN A 56 -1.30 -3.42 31.74
C ASN A 56 -1.91 -2.08 31.30
N ARG A 57 -2.91 -1.58 32.01
CA ARG A 57 -3.52 -0.29 31.68
C ARG A 57 -2.54 0.85 31.88
N ASN A 58 -2.37 1.68 30.84
CA ASN A 58 -1.39 2.76 30.78
C ASN A 58 0.08 2.32 30.87
N MET A 59 0.35 1.07 30.52
CA MET A 59 1.70 0.56 30.36
C MET A 59 1.96 0.26 28.85
N PRO A 60 3.21 0.34 28.38
CA PRO A 60 3.51 -0.11 27.03
C PRO A 60 3.09 -1.58 26.81
N PRO A 61 2.54 -1.92 25.62
CA PRO A 61 2.31 -1.08 24.43
C PRO A 61 0.99 -0.29 24.44
N HIS A 62 0.21 -0.34 25.51
CA HIS A 62 -1.15 0.22 25.57
C HIS A 62 -1.22 1.67 26.05
N ILE A 63 -0.07 2.28 26.33
CA ILE A 63 0.01 3.68 26.81
C ILE A 63 -0.30 4.66 25.67
N ILE A 64 -1.13 5.67 25.95
CA ILE A 64 -1.57 6.65 24.95
C ILE A 64 -1.58 8.09 25.50
N GLY A 65 -1.68 9.05 24.58
CA GLY A 65 -1.90 10.46 24.91
C GLY A 65 -0.78 11.06 25.76
N LYS A 66 -1.15 11.88 26.76
CA LYS A 66 -0.18 12.57 27.61
C LYS A 66 0.72 11.58 28.36
N LYS A 67 0.17 10.45 28.85
CA LYS A 67 0.98 9.45 29.57
C LYS A 67 2.07 8.82 28.71
N LEU A 68 1.83 8.63 27.40
CA LEU A 68 2.83 8.18 26.46
C LEU A 68 3.96 9.21 26.33
N LEU A 69 3.61 10.49 26.17
CA LEU A 69 4.61 11.55 26.07
C LEU A 69 5.48 11.64 27.32
N ASP A 70 4.85 11.59 28.50
CA ASP A 70 5.55 11.65 29.79
C ASP A 70 6.47 10.42 29.98
N TYR A 71 6.00 9.23 29.65
CA TYR A 71 6.74 7.97 29.81
C TYR A 71 8.01 7.93 28.94
N TYR A 72 7.91 8.39 27.68
CA TYR A 72 9.01 8.39 26.74
C TYR A 72 9.76 9.73 26.67
N SER A 73 9.42 10.70 27.52
CA SER A 73 10.03 12.04 27.56
C SER A 73 9.98 12.76 26.20
N ILE A 74 8.83 12.74 25.55
CA ILE A 74 8.63 13.31 24.21
C ILE A 74 8.17 14.78 24.34
N ASP A 75 9.09 15.72 24.09
CA ASP A 75 8.82 17.16 24.20
C ASP A 75 8.60 17.88 22.85
N SER A 76 9.17 17.35 21.77
CA SER A 76 9.02 17.96 20.44
C SER A 76 7.57 18.02 19.97
N THR A 77 7.12 19.18 19.50
CA THR A 77 5.76 19.38 18.97
C THR A 77 5.47 18.46 17.79
N LEU A 78 6.46 18.24 16.92
CA LEU A 78 6.33 17.32 15.78
C LEU A 78 6.17 15.87 16.25
N LEU A 79 7.00 15.43 17.19
CA LEU A 79 6.92 14.08 17.75
C LEU A 79 5.64 13.90 18.56
N LYS A 80 5.14 14.90 19.29
CA LYS A 80 3.84 14.85 19.95
C LYS A 80 2.72 14.55 18.95
N HIS A 81 2.72 15.20 17.79
CA HIS A 81 1.76 14.90 16.74
C HIS A 81 1.97 13.52 16.11
N ALA A 82 3.21 13.09 15.93
CA ALA A 82 3.53 11.77 15.38
C ALA A 82 3.08 10.61 16.28
N TYR A 83 3.08 10.78 17.60
CA TYR A 83 2.78 9.73 18.56
C TYR A 83 1.41 9.83 19.25
N THR A 84 0.73 10.99 19.19
CA THR A 84 -0.53 11.20 19.90
C THR A 84 -1.54 11.99 19.08
N HIS A 85 -2.83 11.87 19.49
CA HIS A 85 -3.92 12.68 18.96
C HIS A 85 -4.10 14.02 19.69
N LEU A 86 -3.24 14.33 20.64
CA LEU A 86 -3.33 15.58 21.42
C LEU A 86 -3.18 16.79 20.50
N GLU A 87 -3.98 17.82 20.77
CA GLU A 87 -4.07 19.03 19.93
C GLU A 87 -4.44 18.73 18.46
N PHE A 88 -5.21 17.67 18.20
CA PHE A 88 -5.56 17.20 16.85
C PHE A 88 -5.98 18.34 15.91
N ASN A 89 -6.95 19.16 16.31
CA ASN A 89 -7.45 20.26 15.45
C ASN A 89 -6.37 21.25 15.03
N LYS A 90 -5.42 21.54 15.91
CA LYS A 90 -4.30 22.44 15.61
C LYS A 90 -3.35 21.80 14.59
N HIS A 91 -3.01 20.54 14.80
CA HIS A 91 -2.08 19.82 13.93
C HIS A 91 -2.72 19.46 12.58
N ALA A 92 -3.99 19.08 12.56
CA ALA A 92 -4.73 18.82 11.33
C ALA A 92 -4.79 20.07 10.42
N ARG A 93 -4.98 21.26 11.00
CA ARG A 93 -4.93 22.52 10.23
C ARG A 93 -3.53 22.85 9.74
N LYS A 94 -2.51 22.51 10.50
CA LYS A 94 -1.11 22.81 10.16
C LYS A 94 -0.57 21.86 9.09
N TYR A 95 -0.77 20.59 9.26
CA TYR A 95 -0.15 19.55 8.43
C TYR A 95 -1.06 19.05 7.31
N GLY A 96 -2.39 19.18 7.45
CA GLY A 96 -3.35 18.69 6.46
C GLY A 96 -3.56 17.19 6.50
N LYS A 97 -4.02 16.64 5.38
CA LYS A 97 -4.24 15.22 5.16
C LYS A 97 -3.01 14.56 4.53
N PHE A 98 -2.82 13.27 4.80
CA PHE A 98 -1.70 12.45 4.34
C PHE A 98 -2.18 11.20 3.60
N GLY A 99 -1.29 10.61 2.82
CA GLY A 99 -1.55 9.37 2.12
C GLY A 99 -2.59 9.52 1.02
N GLY A 100 -3.21 8.41 0.68
CA GLY A 100 -4.18 8.31 -0.41
C GLY A 100 -3.53 8.15 -1.79
N TYR A 101 -4.24 7.47 -2.66
CA TYR A 101 -3.76 7.13 -4.00
C TYR A 101 -3.51 8.36 -4.89
N THR A 102 -4.23 9.46 -4.65
CA THR A 102 -4.01 10.71 -5.40
C THR A 102 -2.63 11.32 -5.14
N HIS A 103 -2.19 11.33 -3.88
CA HIS A 103 -0.84 11.78 -3.52
C HIS A 103 0.22 10.79 -4.00
N LEU A 104 -0.06 9.49 -3.83
CA LEU A 104 0.82 8.42 -4.25
C LEU A 104 1.02 8.45 -5.78
N LYS A 105 -0.04 8.65 -6.56
CA LYS A 105 0.04 8.81 -8.02
C LYS A 105 0.96 9.95 -8.42
N THR A 106 0.80 11.11 -7.78
CA THR A 106 1.65 12.28 -8.06
C THR A 106 3.12 11.99 -7.79
N LEU A 107 3.43 11.30 -6.68
CA LEU A 107 4.79 10.92 -6.33
C LEU A 107 5.37 9.90 -7.32
N ILE A 108 4.60 8.87 -7.66
CA ILE A 108 5.03 7.83 -8.60
C ILE A 108 5.29 8.42 -9.98
N ASP A 109 4.41 9.29 -10.48
CA ASP A 109 4.60 9.95 -11.78
C ASP A 109 5.86 10.81 -11.78
N LEU A 110 6.12 11.54 -10.69
CA LEU A 110 7.35 12.29 -10.54
C LEU A 110 8.58 11.36 -10.58
N LEU A 111 8.56 10.27 -9.82
CA LEU A 111 9.68 9.33 -9.79
C LEU A 111 9.90 8.62 -11.14
N LYS A 112 8.82 8.23 -11.83
CA LYS A 112 8.91 7.63 -13.18
C LYS A 112 9.46 8.63 -14.19
N SER A 113 9.04 9.90 -14.12
CA SER A 113 9.50 10.95 -15.05
C SER A 113 11.01 11.25 -14.95
N GLN A 114 11.58 11.17 -13.74
CA GLN A 114 13.02 11.40 -13.50
C GLN A 114 13.93 10.41 -14.25
N VAL A 115 13.40 9.27 -14.68
CA VAL A 115 14.14 8.20 -15.39
C VAL A 115 13.54 7.91 -16.76
N ASN A 116 12.84 8.88 -17.36
CA ASN A 116 12.17 8.72 -18.66
C ASN A 116 11.27 7.47 -18.72
N ASN A 117 10.55 7.19 -17.64
CA ASN A 117 9.69 6.01 -17.45
C ASN A 117 10.42 4.65 -17.48
N ASN A 118 11.74 4.61 -17.37
CA ASN A 118 12.51 3.38 -17.16
C ASN A 118 12.39 2.92 -15.70
N ALA A 119 11.16 2.62 -15.26
CA ALA A 119 10.83 2.22 -13.91
C ALA A 119 9.77 1.12 -13.92
N LEU A 120 9.82 0.24 -12.92
CA LEU A 120 8.73 -0.68 -12.58
C LEU A 120 8.10 -0.22 -11.26
N LEU A 121 6.78 -0.24 -11.21
CA LEU A 121 6.01 -0.09 -9.99
C LEU A 121 5.58 -1.47 -9.51
N LEU A 122 6.11 -1.89 -8.37
CA LEU A 122 5.85 -3.17 -7.72
C LEU A 122 4.94 -2.97 -6.51
N ASP A 123 3.99 -3.87 -6.32
CA ASP A 123 3.06 -3.86 -5.20
C ASP A 123 3.18 -5.16 -4.39
N GLY A 124 3.52 -5.04 -3.11
CA GLY A 124 3.68 -6.16 -2.18
C GLY A 124 2.37 -6.76 -1.66
N GLY A 125 1.23 -6.22 -2.08
CA GLY A 125 -0.10 -6.66 -1.62
C GLY A 125 -0.60 -5.90 -0.39
N ASP A 126 -1.70 -6.39 0.19
CA ASP A 126 -2.55 -5.69 1.17
C ASP A 126 -3.03 -4.33 0.65
N THR A 127 -3.36 -4.32 -0.61
CA THR A 127 -3.72 -3.12 -1.36
C THR A 127 -5.22 -3.06 -1.60
N TRP A 128 -5.85 -4.21 -1.93
CA TRP A 128 -7.27 -4.24 -2.30
C TRP A 128 -8.22 -4.34 -1.11
N GLN A 129 -7.72 -4.55 0.10
CA GLN A 129 -8.49 -4.77 1.31
C GLN A 129 -8.08 -3.76 2.39
N GLY A 130 -9.02 -3.29 3.22
CA GLY A 130 -8.72 -2.46 4.39
C GLY A 130 -9.64 -1.23 4.59
N SER A 131 -10.47 -0.87 3.59
CA SER A 131 -11.46 0.21 3.75
C SER A 131 -12.90 -0.30 3.66
N GLY A 132 -13.84 0.48 4.20
CA GLY A 132 -15.26 0.15 4.09
C GLY A 132 -15.78 0.16 2.65
N LEU A 133 -15.26 1.04 1.80
CA LEU A 133 -15.61 1.06 0.38
C LEU A 133 -15.12 -0.20 -0.32
N SER A 134 -13.85 -0.54 -0.13
CA SER A 134 -13.27 -1.74 -0.73
C SER A 134 -13.99 -3.01 -0.28
N TYR A 135 -14.40 -3.09 1.00
CA TYR A 135 -15.21 -4.21 1.46
C TYR A 135 -16.55 -4.32 0.71
N LEU A 136 -17.25 -3.20 0.48
CA LEU A 136 -18.53 -3.18 -0.25
C LEU A 136 -18.37 -3.48 -1.74
N GLU A 137 -17.27 -3.04 -2.34
CA GLU A 137 -16.94 -3.22 -3.75
C GLU A 137 -16.12 -4.49 -4.02
N ASN A 138 -15.90 -5.33 -2.98
CA ASN A 138 -15.10 -6.55 -3.07
C ASN A 138 -13.67 -6.29 -3.63
N GLY A 139 -13.06 -5.17 -3.27
CA GLY A 139 -11.72 -4.78 -3.69
C GLY A 139 -11.62 -4.22 -5.11
N ARG A 140 -12.70 -4.22 -5.89
CA ARG A 140 -12.71 -3.78 -7.29
C ARG A 140 -12.29 -2.32 -7.47
N ASP A 141 -12.76 -1.44 -6.59
CA ASP A 141 -12.38 -0.02 -6.53
C ASP A 141 -10.86 0.16 -6.46
N MET A 142 -10.19 -0.68 -5.68
CA MET A 142 -8.75 -0.63 -5.52
C MET A 142 -7.98 -1.29 -6.67
N VAL A 143 -8.55 -2.31 -7.31
CA VAL A 143 -7.98 -2.85 -8.56
C VAL A 143 -7.99 -1.78 -9.66
N GLU A 144 -9.11 -1.08 -9.83
CA GLU A 144 -9.22 0.03 -10.78
C GLU A 144 -8.26 1.19 -10.41
N ALA A 145 -8.12 1.50 -9.11
CA ALA A 145 -7.16 2.48 -8.63
C ALA A 145 -5.71 2.05 -8.88
N SER A 146 -5.37 0.77 -8.69
CA SER A 146 -4.04 0.21 -8.98
C SER A 146 -3.71 0.28 -10.48
N ASN A 147 -4.70 0.04 -11.34
CA ASN A 147 -4.56 0.22 -12.78
C ASN A 147 -4.27 1.69 -13.14
N LEU A 148 -5.00 2.63 -12.54
CA LEU A 148 -4.75 4.07 -12.71
C LEU A 148 -3.39 4.50 -12.16
N LEU A 149 -2.96 3.89 -11.05
CA LEU A 149 -1.64 4.14 -10.47
C LEU A 149 -0.52 3.66 -11.39
N GLY A 150 -0.79 2.62 -12.19
CA GLY A 150 0.14 2.00 -13.11
C GLY A 150 1.04 0.98 -12.43
N VAL A 151 0.43 0.11 -11.59
CA VAL A 151 1.13 -1.04 -11.00
C VAL A 151 1.50 -2.03 -12.10
N ASP A 152 2.77 -2.35 -12.22
CA ASP A 152 3.30 -3.24 -13.26
C ASP A 152 3.27 -4.71 -12.82
N VAL A 153 3.59 -4.99 -11.55
CA VAL A 153 3.60 -6.34 -10.98
C VAL A 153 3.15 -6.29 -9.52
N MET A 154 2.30 -7.23 -9.14
CA MET A 154 1.76 -7.34 -7.79
C MET A 154 1.91 -8.77 -7.26
N THR A 155 2.01 -8.92 -5.94
CA THR A 155 1.80 -10.19 -5.23
C THR A 155 0.65 -10.05 -4.23
N GLY A 156 0.19 -11.15 -3.63
CA GLY A 156 -0.94 -11.14 -2.71
C GLY A 156 -0.54 -11.09 -1.24
N HIS A 157 -1.45 -10.56 -0.44
CA HIS A 157 -1.41 -10.53 1.01
C HIS A 157 -2.82 -10.84 1.54
N TRP A 158 -3.61 -9.84 1.95
CA TRP A 158 -5.01 -10.01 2.38
C TRP A 158 -6.03 -10.04 1.22
N GLU A 159 -5.60 -9.91 -0.01
CA GLU A 159 -6.45 -10.01 -1.21
C GLU A 159 -7.22 -11.33 -1.28
N PHE A 160 -6.62 -12.41 -0.77
CA PHE A 160 -7.23 -13.74 -0.75
C PHE A 160 -8.45 -13.84 0.18
N THR A 161 -8.59 -12.93 1.16
CA THR A 161 -9.71 -12.91 2.12
C THR A 161 -11.07 -12.61 1.48
N PHE A 162 -11.10 -12.07 0.25
CA PHE A 162 -12.33 -11.93 -0.53
C PHE A 162 -12.88 -13.27 -1.03
N GLY A 163 -12.08 -14.33 -0.95
CA GLY A 163 -12.38 -15.64 -1.51
C GLY A 163 -11.99 -15.76 -2.97
N GLU A 164 -11.79 -16.99 -3.40
CA GLU A 164 -11.24 -17.35 -4.70
C GLU A 164 -11.94 -16.68 -5.87
N LYS A 165 -13.26 -16.81 -5.94
CA LYS A 165 -14.04 -16.28 -7.08
C LYS A 165 -13.84 -14.77 -7.26
N ILE A 166 -13.93 -14.00 -6.17
CA ILE A 166 -13.77 -12.54 -6.21
C ILE A 166 -12.33 -12.19 -6.57
N PHE A 167 -11.38 -12.88 -5.98
CA PHE A 167 -9.96 -12.69 -6.29
C PHE A 167 -9.67 -12.91 -7.78
N LEU A 168 -10.14 -14.03 -8.37
CA LEU A 168 -9.96 -14.32 -9.78
C LEU A 168 -10.69 -13.30 -10.69
N ASP A 169 -11.88 -12.83 -10.29
CA ASP A 169 -12.59 -11.80 -11.04
C ASP A 169 -11.84 -10.45 -11.00
N ASN A 170 -11.22 -10.12 -9.88
CA ASN A 170 -10.34 -8.96 -9.74
C ASN A 170 -9.08 -9.07 -10.58
N LEU A 171 -8.44 -10.24 -10.63
CA LEU A 171 -7.28 -10.48 -11.50
C LEU A 171 -7.59 -10.27 -12.99
N LYS A 172 -8.80 -10.58 -13.44
CA LYS A 172 -9.21 -10.39 -14.85
C LYS A 172 -9.25 -8.91 -15.27
N ILE A 173 -9.49 -8.01 -14.32
CA ILE A 173 -9.55 -6.56 -14.57
C ILE A 173 -8.26 -5.82 -14.17
N PHE A 174 -7.36 -6.51 -13.49
CA PHE A 174 -6.03 -5.96 -13.18
C PHE A 174 -5.16 -5.92 -14.44
N ASN A 175 -4.57 -4.77 -14.73
CA ASN A 175 -3.75 -4.56 -15.93
C ASN A 175 -2.28 -4.99 -15.75
N GLY A 176 -1.82 -5.16 -14.52
CA GLY A 176 -0.47 -5.63 -14.21
C GLY A 176 -0.39 -7.16 -14.19
N ASP A 177 0.80 -7.69 -13.91
CA ASP A 177 0.99 -9.11 -13.69
C ASP A 177 0.88 -9.43 -12.20
N PHE A 178 0.21 -10.54 -11.88
CA PHE A 178 0.19 -11.08 -10.54
C PHE A 178 1.16 -12.25 -10.45
N VAL A 179 1.99 -12.28 -9.41
CA VAL A 179 3.02 -13.32 -9.19
C VAL A 179 2.99 -13.83 -7.77
N ALA A 180 3.04 -15.16 -7.61
CA ALA A 180 3.01 -15.81 -6.29
C ALA A 180 3.67 -17.20 -6.34
N GLN A 181 4.95 -17.29 -6.02
CA GLN A 181 5.72 -18.52 -6.11
C GLN A 181 5.42 -19.52 -4.97
N ASN A 182 4.75 -19.07 -3.93
CA ASN A 182 4.46 -19.89 -2.75
C ASN A 182 2.98 -20.27 -2.61
N ILE A 183 2.20 -20.13 -3.68
CA ILE A 183 0.79 -20.54 -3.70
C ILE A 183 0.61 -21.68 -4.72
N SER A 184 0.26 -22.86 -4.21
CA SER A 184 -0.05 -24.03 -5.01
C SER A 184 -1.48 -24.52 -4.75
N LEU A 185 -2.11 -25.11 -5.76
CA LEU A 185 -3.42 -25.72 -5.62
C LEU A 185 -3.34 -26.99 -4.76
N THR A 186 -4.32 -27.17 -3.89
CA THR A 186 -4.47 -28.40 -3.12
C THR A 186 -5.04 -29.52 -3.97
N GLU A 187 -4.93 -30.78 -3.52
CA GLU A 187 -5.56 -31.93 -4.19
C GLU A 187 -7.08 -31.76 -4.31
N GLU A 188 -7.73 -31.13 -3.33
CA GLU A 188 -9.16 -30.83 -3.34
C GLU A 188 -9.50 -29.82 -4.43
N ALA A 189 -8.74 -28.74 -4.55
CA ALA A 189 -8.93 -27.71 -5.57
C ALA A 189 -8.74 -28.30 -6.99
N LEU A 190 -7.75 -29.16 -7.19
CA LEU A 190 -7.53 -29.88 -8.45
C LEU A 190 -8.70 -30.84 -8.75
N PHE A 191 -9.23 -31.53 -7.73
CA PHE A 191 -10.38 -32.42 -7.88
C PHE A 191 -11.67 -31.64 -8.22
N GLU A 192 -11.83 -30.41 -7.72
CA GLU A 192 -12.93 -29.49 -8.04
C GLU A 192 -12.80 -28.86 -9.44
N GLY A 193 -11.69 -29.12 -10.13
CA GLY A 193 -11.49 -28.72 -11.53
C GLY A 193 -10.72 -27.42 -11.72
N LEU A 194 -10.01 -26.93 -10.69
CA LEU A 194 -9.04 -25.87 -10.88
C LEU A 194 -7.81 -26.41 -11.60
N GLU A 195 -7.36 -25.67 -12.60
CA GLU A 195 -6.18 -26.04 -13.38
C GLU A 195 -4.95 -25.28 -12.89
N PRO A 196 -3.86 -25.98 -12.54
CA PRO A 196 -2.60 -25.33 -12.22
C PRO A 196 -1.96 -24.74 -13.48
N ILE A 197 -1.09 -23.76 -13.30
CA ILE A 197 -0.38 -23.14 -14.42
C ILE A 197 0.90 -23.88 -14.83
N ASP A 198 1.40 -24.77 -13.98
CA ASP A 198 2.61 -25.55 -14.21
C ASP A 198 2.61 -26.89 -13.47
N GLU A 199 3.70 -27.66 -13.63
CA GLU A 199 3.88 -29.00 -13.05
C GLU A 199 4.02 -28.98 -11.51
N ASP A 200 4.36 -27.85 -10.92
CA ASP A 200 4.47 -27.65 -9.47
C ASP A 200 3.14 -27.22 -8.82
N ASN A 201 2.05 -27.30 -9.58
CA ASN A 201 0.70 -26.92 -9.18
C ASN A 201 0.55 -25.45 -8.73
N HIS A 202 1.37 -24.54 -9.24
CA HIS A 202 1.21 -23.14 -8.91
C HIS A 202 -0.15 -22.61 -9.36
N PHE A 203 -0.77 -21.80 -8.48
CA PHE A 203 -2.04 -21.14 -8.74
C PHE A 203 -1.88 -19.91 -9.64
N GLN A 204 -0.74 -19.21 -9.55
CA GLN A 204 -0.38 -18.05 -10.34
C GLN A 204 1.10 -18.12 -10.73
N ASN A 205 1.50 -17.33 -11.71
CA ASN A 205 2.90 -17.28 -12.14
C ASN A 205 3.84 -17.07 -10.95
N PRO A 206 4.82 -17.93 -10.72
CA PRO A 206 5.77 -17.79 -9.62
C PRO A 206 6.67 -16.55 -9.80
N TYR A 207 6.95 -16.19 -11.03
CA TYR A 207 7.75 -15.02 -11.41
C TYR A 207 7.40 -14.55 -12.81
N ILE A 208 7.84 -13.33 -13.12
CA ILE A 208 7.79 -12.77 -14.48
C ILE A 208 9.10 -12.08 -14.81
N ILE A 209 9.44 -12.01 -16.09
CA ILE A 209 10.60 -11.26 -16.58
C ILE A 209 10.12 -10.04 -17.35
N LYS A 210 10.45 -8.86 -16.84
CA LYS A 210 10.24 -7.57 -17.52
C LYS A 210 11.51 -7.10 -18.18
N ILE A 211 11.39 -6.43 -19.31
CA ILE A 211 12.52 -5.79 -19.99
C ILE A 211 12.38 -4.28 -19.83
N ILE A 212 13.28 -3.67 -19.09
CA ILE A 212 13.29 -2.24 -18.82
C ILE A 212 14.65 -1.67 -19.23
N ASN A 213 14.64 -0.69 -20.12
CA ASN A 213 15.86 -0.05 -20.63
C ASN A 213 16.92 -1.08 -21.09
N GLY A 214 16.48 -2.14 -21.76
CA GLY A 214 17.35 -3.22 -22.26
C GLY A 214 17.82 -4.23 -21.20
N SER A 215 17.53 -4.00 -19.93
CA SER A 215 17.84 -4.93 -18.84
C SER A 215 16.70 -5.89 -18.58
N ARG A 216 17.01 -7.18 -18.36
CA ARG A 216 16.05 -8.19 -17.93
C ARG A 216 15.94 -8.18 -16.41
N VAL A 217 14.74 -7.95 -15.90
CA VAL A 217 14.42 -7.93 -14.47
C VAL A 217 13.46 -9.07 -14.17
N ALA A 218 13.91 -10.05 -13.40
CA ALA A 218 13.03 -11.09 -12.87
C ALA A 218 12.37 -10.57 -11.60
N VAL A 219 11.02 -10.61 -11.56
CA VAL A 219 10.21 -10.29 -10.39
C VAL A 219 9.59 -11.58 -9.90
N ILE A 220 9.95 -12.01 -8.70
CA ILE A 220 9.46 -13.22 -8.04
C ILE A 220 8.47 -12.78 -6.97
N GLY A 221 7.24 -13.32 -6.98
CA GLY A 221 6.23 -13.02 -5.98
C GLY A 221 6.35 -13.92 -4.76
N GLN A 222 6.33 -13.31 -3.59
CA GLN A 222 6.22 -14.03 -2.32
C GLN A 222 4.99 -13.48 -1.60
N SER A 223 3.88 -14.20 -1.71
CA SER A 223 2.65 -13.86 -1.02
C SER A 223 2.75 -14.13 0.48
N PHE A 224 1.97 -13.38 1.27
CA PHE A 224 1.93 -13.59 2.71
C PHE A 224 1.32 -14.96 3.05
N PRO A 225 2.00 -15.81 3.84
CA PRO A 225 1.63 -17.21 3.97
C PRO A 225 0.50 -17.50 4.99
N TYR A 226 -0.03 -16.48 5.67
CA TYR A 226 -0.99 -16.64 6.76
C TYR A 226 -2.36 -16.01 6.49
N THR A 227 -2.73 -15.81 5.24
CA THR A 227 -4.05 -15.30 4.85
C THR A 227 -4.90 -16.36 4.20
#